data_9cebae846fb08c45087bfdf51201dbea
#
_entry.id   9cebae846fb08c45087bfdf51201dbea
#
_cell.length_a   1.000
_cell.length_b   1.000
_cell.length_c   1.000
_cell.angle_alpha   90.00
_cell.angle_beta   90.00
_cell.angle_gamma   90.00
#
_symmetry.space_group_name_H-M   'P 1'
#
loop_
_entity.id
_entity.type
_entity.pdbx_description
1 polymer ?
#
loop_
_entity_poly.entity_id
_entity_poly.type
_entity_poly.pdbx_seq_one_letter_code
_entity_poly.pdbx_strand_id
1 'polypeptide(L)'
;MTNKNKQYRIEKGLLLFTQPRSPYFYGKIRINGKYRTQSFAPISDIDTAKRRLYEWRDEVINNQNDFQTKSIPDRNEYTSFEKLENNFQFLDVGRFDPSKKTPDERKINFVEIYGEYNQVQASNQAHRCLDCGNPYCEWKCPVHNYIPDWLKLVNEGNIIEAANLCHSTNSLPEVCGRVCPQDRLCEGACTLNDGFGAVTIGSIEKYITEKAFDMGWKPDLSHRKWTDKKVAVIGAGPAGIACADVLTRSGIKSHVYDRNQEIGGLLTFGIPEFKLEKSVIKRRRKILEEMGISFHLGKEIGKDVPFKSIYEDYDAVFLAMGTYTSLEGGFRGEK
;
A
#
# COMPACT_ATOMS: atom_id res chain seq x y z
N MET A 1 -35.69 -1.65 -0.70
CA MET A 1 -35.88 -0.86 0.54
C MET A 1 -34.53 -0.63 1.15
N THR A 2 -34.02 0.60 1.10
CA THR A 2 -32.71 0.97 1.62
C THR A 2 -32.75 0.96 3.14
N ASN A 3 -32.13 -0.03 3.75
CA ASN A 3 -31.94 -0.07 5.21
C ASN A 3 -30.98 1.09 5.58
N LYS A 4 -31.57 2.21 6.01
CA LYS A 4 -30.78 3.31 6.58
C LYS A 4 -30.17 2.83 7.90
N ASN A 5 -28.90 3.16 8.13
CA ASN A 5 -28.25 2.97 9.44
C ASN A 5 -29.14 3.55 10.55
N LYS A 6 -29.73 2.70 11.35
CA LYS A 6 -30.49 3.13 12.52
C LYS A 6 -29.54 3.12 13.70
N GLN A 7 -29.46 4.25 14.40
CA GLN A 7 -28.70 4.39 15.63
C GLN A 7 -29.66 4.67 16.79
N TYR A 8 -29.48 3.93 17.86
CA TYR A 8 -30.25 4.09 19.08
C TYR A 8 -29.31 4.46 20.21
N ARG A 9 -29.33 5.72 20.63
CA ARG A 9 -28.57 6.16 21.80
C ARG A 9 -29.29 5.67 23.04
N ILE A 10 -28.71 4.71 23.74
CA ILE A 10 -29.30 4.09 24.93
C ILE A 10 -29.03 4.98 26.14
N GLU A 11 -27.76 5.33 26.37
CA GLU A 11 -27.32 6.28 27.41
C GLU A 11 -26.00 6.95 27.03
N LYS A 12 -25.46 7.84 27.87
CA LYS A 12 -24.20 8.52 27.58
C LYS A 12 -23.06 7.50 27.45
N GLY A 13 -22.50 7.38 26.25
CA GLY A 13 -21.41 6.46 25.94
C GLY A 13 -21.84 5.04 25.59
N LEU A 14 -23.14 4.74 25.51
CA LEU A 14 -23.68 3.44 25.12
C LEU A 14 -24.60 3.59 23.90
N LEU A 15 -24.27 2.93 22.81
CA LEU A 15 -24.97 3.03 21.54
C LEU A 15 -25.27 1.64 20.98
N LEU A 16 -26.50 1.46 20.50
CA LEU A 16 -26.94 0.32 19.70
C LEU A 16 -27.18 0.78 18.26
N PHE A 17 -26.70 0.05 17.27
CA PHE A 17 -26.88 0.45 15.88
C PHE A 17 -26.96 -0.76 14.94
N THR A 18 -27.46 -0.52 13.71
CA THR A 18 -27.44 -1.51 12.63
C THR A 18 -26.52 -1.04 11.51
N GLN A 19 -25.92 -1.98 10.82
CA GLN A 19 -25.13 -1.69 9.61
C GLN A 19 -26.00 -1.82 8.34
N PRO A 20 -25.69 -1.11 7.23
CA PRO A 20 -26.57 -1.03 6.05
C PRO A 20 -26.92 -2.36 5.40
N ARG A 21 -26.08 -3.38 5.57
CA ARG A 21 -26.23 -4.70 4.93
C ARG A 21 -26.36 -5.85 5.93
N SER A 22 -26.49 -5.55 7.22
CA SER A 22 -26.63 -6.55 8.27
C SER A 22 -28.02 -6.49 8.86
N PRO A 23 -28.73 -7.64 9.03
CA PRO A 23 -29.98 -7.70 9.76
C PRO A 23 -29.81 -7.63 11.28
N TYR A 24 -28.55 -7.62 11.76
CA TYR A 24 -28.23 -7.73 13.18
C TYR A 24 -27.85 -6.40 13.81
N PHE A 25 -27.93 -6.34 15.14
CA PHE A 25 -27.52 -5.20 15.93
C PHE A 25 -26.05 -5.28 16.35
N TYR A 26 -25.48 -4.11 16.59
CA TYR A 26 -24.12 -3.91 17.09
C TYR A 26 -24.16 -2.99 18.29
N GLY A 27 -23.43 -3.36 19.34
CA GLY A 27 -23.23 -2.50 20.50
C GLY A 27 -21.97 -1.67 20.37
N LYS A 28 -22.00 -0.46 20.90
CA LYS A 28 -20.82 0.42 21.02
C LYS A 28 -20.81 1.06 22.40
N ILE A 29 -19.71 0.90 23.14
CA ILE A 29 -19.52 1.46 24.49
C ILE A 29 -18.27 2.34 24.51
N ARG A 30 -18.32 3.44 25.27
CA ARG A 30 -17.17 4.32 25.53
C ARG A 30 -16.64 4.10 26.94
N ILE A 31 -15.38 3.65 27.06
CA ILE A 31 -14.70 3.41 28.33
C ILE A 31 -13.34 4.11 28.27
N ASN A 32 -13.03 4.91 29.29
CA ASN A 32 -11.76 5.65 29.40
C ASN A 32 -11.41 6.45 28.13
N GLY A 33 -12.43 7.09 27.51
CA GLY A 33 -12.25 7.89 26.29
C GLY A 33 -12.23 7.10 24.98
N LYS A 34 -12.10 5.79 25.02
CA LYS A 34 -12.05 4.91 23.85
C LYS A 34 -13.37 4.20 23.61
N TYR A 35 -13.69 3.92 22.35
CA TYR A 35 -14.86 3.15 21.97
C TYR A 35 -14.51 1.67 21.78
N ARG A 36 -15.43 0.80 22.24
CA ARG A 36 -15.45 -0.64 21.91
C ARG A 36 -16.74 -0.95 21.18
N THR A 37 -16.69 -1.89 20.24
CA THR A 37 -17.84 -2.30 19.43
C THR A 37 -17.91 -3.82 19.41
N GLN A 38 -19.12 -4.37 19.52
CA GLN A 38 -19.38 -5.81 19.46
C GLN A 38 -20.59 -6.09 18.58
N SER A 39 -20.54 -7.16 17.78
CA SER A 39 -21.70 -7.69 17.07
C SER A 39 -22.58 -8.53 18.00
N PHE A 40 -23.88 -8.39 17.87
CA PHE A 40 -24.88 -9.18 18.58
C PHE A 40 -25.59 -10.17 17.63
N ALA A 41 -24.91 -10.66 16.60
CA ALA A 41 -25.45 -11.72 15.77
C ALA A 41 -25.64 -13.01 16.61
N PRO A 42 -26.76 -13.75 16.45
CA PRO A 42 -27.80 -13.59 15.45
C PRO A 42 -29.03 -12.77 15.91
N ILE A 43 -28.87 -11.80 16.82
CA ILE A 43 -29.98 -11.01 17.37
C ILE A 43 -30.46 -9.98 16.36
N SER A 44 -31.72 -10.05 15.96
CA SER A 44 -32.38 -9.17 14.99
C SER A 44 -33.52 -8.32 15.58
N ASP A 45 -33.96 -8.57 16.81
CA ASP A 45 -34.94 -7.75 17.51
C ASP A 45 -34.26 -6.77 18.48
N ILE A 46 -34.88 -5.59 18.62
CA ILE A 46 -34.27 -4.46 19.34
C ILE A 46 -34.24 -4.66 20.85
N ASP A 47 -35.22 -5.33 21.42
CA ASP A 47 -35.32 -5.43 22.88
C ASP A 47 -34.37 -6.49 23.43
N THR A 48 -34.19 -7.60 22.71
CA THR A 48 -33.13 -8.58 22.98
C THR A 48 -31.77 -7.98 22.78
N ALA A 49 -31.56 -7.16 21.73
CA ALA A 49 -30.31 -6.48 21.48
C ALA A 49 -29.96 -5.45 22.56
N LYS A 50 -30.92 -4.72 23.09
CA LYS A 50 -30.72 -3.81 24.22
C LYS A 50 -30.29 -4.57 25.48
N ARG A 51 -30.99 -5.68 25.79
CA ARG A 51 -30.64 -6.52 26.96
C ARG A 51 -29.20 -7.02 26.82
N ARG A 52 -28.83 -7.56 25.69
CA ARG A 52 -27.45 -8.04 25.41
C ARG A 52 -26.41 -6.92 25.50
N LEU A 53 -26.78 -5.70 25.09
CA LEU A 53 -25.92 -4.54 25.22
C LEU A 53 -25.60 -4.18 26.67
N TYR A 54 -26.62 -4.26 27.56
CA TYR A 54 -26.42 -4.02 28.99
C TYR A 54 -25.60 -5.14 29.65
N GLU A 55 -25.88 -6.40 29.32
CA GLU A 55 -25.08 -7.55 29.78
C GLU A 55 -23.60 -7.40 29.39
N TRP A 56 -23.35 -7.10 28.13
CA TRP A 56 -21.99 -6.86 27.64
C TRP A 56 -21.33 -5.65 28.29
N ARG A 57 -22.07 -4.55 28.51
CA ARG A 57 -21.53 -3.41 29.28
C ARG A 57 -21.07 -3.85 30.66
N ASP A 58 -21.89 -4.61 31.36
CA ASP A 58 -21.61 -5.04 32.73
C ASP A 58 -20.44 -6.05 32.75
N GLU A 59 -20.37 -6.97 31.79
CA GLU A 59 -19.20 -7.82 31.57
C GLU A 59 -17.91 -7.00 31.40
N VAL A 60 -17.95 -5.98 30.54
CA VAL A 60 -16.79 -5.13 30.25
C VAL A 60 -16.40 -4.27 31.46
N ILE A 61 -17.35 -3.80 32.26
CA ILE A 61 -17.09 -3.00 33.47
C ILE A 61 -16.55 -3.88 34.59
N ASN A 62 -17.14 -5.05 34.82
CA ASN A 62 -16.75 -5.97 35.90
C ASN A 62 -15.38 -6.63 35.63
N ASN A 63 -15.03 -6.88 34.37
CA ASN A 63 -13.74 -7.42 33.97
C ASN A 63 -12.64 -6.33 33.84
N GLN A 64 -12.85 -5.10 34.34
CA GLN A 64 -11.83 -4.05 34.29
C GLN A 64 -10.55 -4.41 35.05
N ASN A 65 -10.59 -5.34 36.00
CA ASN A 65 -9.37 -5.81 36.69
C ASN A 65 -8.53 -6.79 35.86
N ASP A 66 -9.13 -7.48 34.88
CA ASP A 66 -8.42 -8.35 33.93
C ASP A 66 -7.99 -7.61 32.65
N PHE A 67 -8.59 -6.47 32.40
CA PHE A 67 -8.20 -5.52 31.35
C PHE A 67 -7.30 -4.40 31.89
N GLN A 68 -6.40 -4.68 32.80
CA GLN A 68 -5.13 -3.98 32.72
C GLN A 68 -4.70 -4.17 31.27
N THR A 69 -4.78 -3.07 30.53
CA THR A 69 -4.21 -2.96 29.22
C THR A 69 -3.02 -3.91 29.14
N LYS A 70 -3.16 -5.06 28.45
CA LYS A 70 -1.98 -5.62 27.81
C LYS A 70 -1.47 -4.42 27.04
N SER A 71 -0.47 -3.78 27.60
CA SER A 71 0.26 -2.71 26.93
C SER A 71 0.48 -3.21 25.54
N ILE A 72 0.12 -2.42 24.52
CA ILE A 72 0.56 -2.74 23.17
C ILE A 72 2.03 -3.09 23.34
N PRO A 73 2.44 -4.35 23.09
CA PRO A 73 3.80 -4.77 23.35
C PRO A 73 4.72 -3.75 22.71
N ASP A 74 5.75 -3.33 23.45
CA ASP A 74 6.70 -2.37 22.89
C ASP A 74 7.15 -2.93 21.55
N ARG A 75 7.31 -2.05 20.52
CA ARG A 75 7.64 -2.42 19.14
C ARG A 75 8.79 -3.42 19.00
N ASN A 76 9.58 -3.59 20.07
CA ASN A 76 10.72 -4.51 20.18
C ASN A 76 10.36 -5.88 20.79
N GLU A 77 9.15 -6.09 21.30
CA GLU A 77 8.76 -7.36 21.95
C GLU A 77 8.33 -8.47 20.97
N TYR A 78 8.12 -8.15 19.69
CA TYR A 78 7.83 -9.18 18.69
C TYR A 78 9.11 -9.88 18.23
N THR A 79 9.70 -10.69 19.10
CA THR A 79 10.97 -11.38 18.84
C THR A 79 10.83 -12.87 18.51
N SER A 80 9.63 -13.45 18.65
CA SER A 80 9.40 -14.87 18.40
C SER A 80 8.30 -15.10 17.36
N PHE A 81 8.50 -16.13 16.53
CA PHE A 81 7.52 -16.66 15.60
C PHE A 81 6.53 -17.56 16.36
N GLU A 82 5.63 -17.01 17.12
CA GLU A 82 4.44 -17.73 17.53
C GLU A 82 3.43 -17.67 16.39
N LYS A 83 3.22 -18.81 15.74
CA LYS A 83 2.17 -18.97 14.73
C LYS A 83 0.83 -18.83 15.45
N LEU A 84 0.27 -17.62 15.41
CA LEU A 84 -1.06 -17.38 15.96
C LEU A 84 -2.08 -18.09 15.04
N GLU A 85 -2.69 -19.15 15.53
CA GLU A 85 -3.70 -19.95 14.82
C GLU A 85 -5.07 -19.21 14.70
N ASN A 86 -5.08 -17.91 14.80
CA ASN A 86 -6.29 -17.10 14.94
C ASN A 86 -6.51 -16.24 13.69
N ASN A 87 -7.59 -16.50 12.95
CA ASN A 87 -8.03 -15.69 11.81
C ASN A 87 -8.48 -14.27 12.19
N PHE A 88 -8.49 -13.91 13.48
CA PHE A 88 -8.91 -12.62 14.01
C PHE A 88 -7.77 -11.92 14.75
N GLN A 89 -6.54 -12.11 14.32
CA GLN A 89 -5.35 -11.54 14.97
C GLN A 89 -5.41 -10.02 15.14
N PHE A 90 -6.17 -9.32 14.30
CA PHE A 90 -6.40 -7.89 14.45
C PHE A 90 -7.05 -7.49 15.78
N LEU A 91 -7.66 -8.43 16.50
CA LEU A 91 -8.20 -8.20 17.84
C LEU A 91 -7.10 -8.18 18.91
N ASP A 92 -6.05 -8.97 18.71
CA ASP A 92 -4.94 -9.16 19.65
C ASP A 92 -3.76 -8.26 19.30
N VAL A 93 -3.50 -8.06 18.00
CA VAL A 93 -2.40 -7.23 17.50
C VAL A 93 -2.95 -5.95 16.86
N GLY A 94 -2.72 -4.82 17.51
CA GLY A 94 -3.07 -3.50 16.97
C GLY A 94 -2.22 -3.14 15.74
N ARG A 95 -2.69 -2.14 14.97
CA ARG A 95 -1.87 -1.52 13.93
C ARG A 95 -0.64 -0.85 14.56
N PHE A 96 0.53 -1.12 14.04
CA PHE A 96 1.73 -0.32 14.28
C PHE A 96 2.46 -0.05 12.96
N ASP A 97 2.96 1.16 12.80
CA ASP A 97 3.74 1.57 11.63
C ASP A 97 5.24 1.33 11.91
N PRO A 98 6.08 1.21 10.86
CA PRO A 98 7.53 1.16 11.03
C PRO A 98 8.05 2.36 11.83
N SER A 99 9.15 2.16 12.54
CA SER A 99 9.80 3.22 13.31
C SER A 99 10.16 4.41 12.40
N LYS A 100 10.02 5.62 12.93
CA LYS A 100 10.49 6.84 12.25
C LYS A 100 11.87 7.21 12.81
N LYS A 101 12.76 7.68 11.95
CA LYS A 101 14.00 8.31 12.37
C LYS A 101 13.69 9.52 13.28
N THR A 102 14.53 9.74 14.26
CA THR A 102 14.36 10.86 15.19
C THR A 102 14.44 12.21 14.46
N PRO A 103 13.83 13.29 15.00
CA PRO A 103 13.92 14.62 14.39
C PRO A 103 15.37 15.08 14.20
N ASP A 104 16.29 14.71 15.08
CA ASP A 104 17.69 15.12 14.98
C ASP A 104 18.42 14.35 13.87
N GLU A 105 18.22 13.05 13.73
CA GLU A 105 18.71 12.29 12.58
C GLU A 105 18.20 12.84 11.26
N ARG A 106 16.92 13.24 11.19
CA ARG A 106 16.30 13.81 9.99
C ARG A 106 16.83 15.18 9.60
N LYS A 107 17.30 15.97 10.56
CA LYS A 107 17.93 17.29 10.30
C LYS A 107 19.31 17.16 9.68
N ILE A 108 20.05 16.09 10.03
CA ILE A 108 21.43 15.89 9.60
C ILE A 108 21.48 15.15 8.25
N ASN A 109 20.64 14.13 8.09
CA ASN A 109 20.64 13.25 6.93
C ASN A 109 19.29 13.29 6.23
N PHE A 110 19.23 13.75 4.99
CA PHE A 110 18.03 13.73 4.15
C PHE A 110 17.71 12.33 3.62
N VAL A 111 17.80 11.32 4.48
CA VAL A 111 17.48 9.92 4.18
C VAL A 111 16.02 9.61 4.50
N GLU A 112 15.53 8.49 4.01
CA GLU A 112 14.14 8.07 4.20
C GLU A 112 13.72 8.07 5.68
N ILE A 113 12.56 8.67 5.97
CA ILE A 113 12.07 8.90 7.34
C ILE A 113 11.62 7.59 8.00
N TYR A 114 10.93 6.74 7.25
CA TYR A 114 10.35 5.50 7.77
C TYR A 114 11.34 4.35 7.61
N GLY A 115 11.55 3.64 8.72
CA GLY A 115 12.28 2.39 8.73
C GLY A 115 11.56 1.27 7.96
N GLU A 116 12.08 0.08 8.12
CA GLU A 116 11.51 -1.14 7.55
C GLU A 116 11.06 -2.07 8.66
N TYR A 117 10.09 -2.91 8.35
CA TYR A 117 9.75 -4.02 9.22
C TYR A 117 10.83 -5.09 9.19
N ASN A 118 11.06 -5.74 10.33
CA ASN A 118 11.66 -7.05 10.32
C ASN A 118 10.60 -8.11 9.92
N GLN A 119 11.03 -9.34 9.72
CA GLN A 119 10.17 -10.43 9.26
C GLN A 119 8.98 -10.68 10.21
N VAL A 120 9.22 -10.68 11.52
CA VAL A 120 8.16 -10.92 12.53
C VAL A 120 7.14 -9.77 12.52
N GLN A 121 7.60 -8.54 12.44
CA GLN A 121 6.74 -7.37 12.37
C GLN A 121 5.88 -7.36 11.10
N ALA A 122 6.48 -7.66 9.96
CA ALA A 122 5.77 -7.75 8.69
C ALA A 122 4.72 -8.85 8.70
N SER A 123 5.06 -10.06 9.19
CA SER A 123 4.13 -11.18 9.33
C SER A 123 2.96 -10.82 10.25
N ASN A 124 3.24 -10.25 11.45
CA ASN A 124 2.19 -9.86 12.40
C ASN A 124 1.24 -8.81 11.82
N GLN A 125 1.74 -7.82 11.08
CA GLN A 125 0.87 -6.82 10.45
C GLN A 125 0.13 -7.39 9.24
N ALA A 126 0.73 -8.26 8.47
CA ALA A 126 0.09 -8.95 7.35
C ALA A 126 -1.04 -9.87 7.81
N HIS A 127 -0.84 -10.61 8.91
CA HIS A 127 -1.84 -11.51 9.50
C HIS A 127 -3.09 -10.78 10.04
N ARG A 128 -3.05 -9.47 10.20
CA ARG A 128 -4.25 -8.67 10.52
C ARG A 128 -5.26 -8.64 9.36
N CYS A 129 -4.87 -9.04 8.16
CA CYS A 129 -5.74 -9.07 6.99
C CYS A 129 -6.89 -10.08 7.22
N LEU A 130 -8.12 -9.65 6.90
CA LEU A 130 -9.32 -10.49 7.02
C LEU A 130 -9.53 -11.41 5.82
N ASP A 131 -8.68 -11.34 4.82
CA ASP A 131 -8.86 -12.07 3.54
C ASP A 131 -10.30 -11.88 2.99
N CYS A 132 -10.70 -10.62 2.82
CA CYS A 132 -12.05 -10.25 2.44
C CYS A 132 -12.39 -10.83 1.06
N GLY A 133 -13.48 -11.61 0.93
CA GLY A 133 -13.98 -12.07 -0.37
C GLY A 133 -14.41 -10.94 -1.31
N ASN A 134 -14.47 -9.71 -0.79
CA ASN A 134 -14.69 -8.48 -1.53
C ASN A 134 -13.63 -7.44 -1.11
N PRO A 135 -12.40 -7.51 -1.65
CA PRO A 135 -11.26 -6.75 -1.17
C PRO A 135 -11.31 -5.29 -1.62
N TYR A 136 -11.96 -4.43 -0.85
CA TYR A 136 -12.05 -2.99 -1.15
C TYR A 136 -10.67 -2.32 -1.29
N CYS A 137 -9.64 -2.81 -0.58
CA CYS A 137 -8.28 -2.33 -0.72
C CYS A 137 -7.71 -2.56 -2.13
N GLU A 138 -7.98 -3.73 -2.73
CA GLU A 138 -7.62 -4.04 -4.11
C GLU A 138 -8.39 -3.17 -5.10
N TRP A 139 -9.70 -3.05 -4.92
CA TRP A 139 -10.54 -2.23 -5.82
C TRP A 139 -10.20 -0.75 -5.76
N LYS A 140 -9.75 -0.25 -4.61
CA LYS A 140 -9.35 1.14 -4.45
C LYS A 140 -7.92 1.41 -4.93
N CYS A 141 -7.14 0.36 -5.12
CA CYS A 141 -5.80 0.46 -5.71
C CYS A 141 -5.92 0.76 -7.22
N PRO A 142 -5.31 1.84 -7.73
CA PRO A 142 -5.41 2.19 -9.16
C PRO A 142 -4.86 1.12 -10.11
N VAL A 143 -3.97 0.25 -9.63
CA VAL A 143 -3.40 -0.87 -10.41
C VAL A 143 -4.00 -2.22 -10.02
N HIS A 144 -5.06 -2.23 -9.20
CA HIS A 144 -5.75 -3.45 -8.75
C HIS A 144 -4.79 -4.54 -8.28
N ASN A 145 -3.87 -4.18 -7.37
CA ASN A 145 -2.87 -5.10 -6.89
C ASN A 145 -3.50 -6.12 -5.94
N TYR A 146 -3.11 -7.39 -6.04
CA TYR A 146 -3.61 -8.55 -5.28
C TYR A 146 -3.23 -8.47 -3.79
N ILE A 147 -3.75 -7.45 -3.11
CA ILE A 147 -3.32 -7.06 -1.76
C ILE A 147 -3.57 -8.17 -0.73
N PRO A 148 -4.76 -8.79 -0.61
CA PRO A 148 -4.98 -9.87 0.36
C PRO A 148 -4.04 -11.05 0.13
N ASP A 149 -3.86 -11.44 -1.15
CA ASP A 149 -3.07 -12.61 -1.49
C ASP A 149 -1.60 -12.47 -1.12
N TRP A 150 -0.95 -11.34 -1.47
CA TRP A 150 0.44 -11.15 -1.07
C TRP A 150 0.60 -10.85 0.43
N LEU A 151 -0.41 -10.31 1.12
CA LEU A 151 -0.40 -10.22 2.59
C LEU A 151 -0.36 -11.63 3.22
N LYS A 152 -1.16 -12.55 2.69
CA LYS A 152 -1.14 -13.95 3.11
C LYS A 152 0.23 -14.59 2.90
N LEU A 153 0.82 -14.41 1.71
CA LEU A 153 2.16 -14.91 1.39
C LEU A 153 3.24 -14.36 2.33
N VAL A 154 3.15 -13.08 2.72
CA VAL A 154 4.05 -12.47 3.71
C VAL A 154 3.88 -13.11 5.08
N ASN A 155 2.65 -13.34 5.51
CA ASN A 155 2.37 -14.01 6.78
C ASN A 155 2.94 -15.44 6.81
N GLU A 156 2.91 -16.14 5.68
CA GLU A 156 3.47 -17.47 5.50
C GLU A 156 5.00 -17.50 5.30
N GLY A 157 5.63 -16.32 5.12
CA GLY A 157 7.07 -16.18 4.87
C GLY A 157 7.49 -16.38 3.41
N ASN A 158 6.54 -16.50 2.49
CA ASN A 158 6.75 -16.73 1.05
C ASN A 158 7.04 -15.42 0.31
N ILE A 159 8.18 -14.81 0.60
CA ILE A 159 8.51 -13.43 0.13
C ILE A 159 8.72 -13.36 -1.37
N ILE A 160 9.31 -14.37 -1.99
CA ILE A 160 9.55 -14.37 -3.44
C ILE A 160 8.21 -14.43 -4.20
N GLU A 161 7.30 -15.27 -3.78
CA GLU A 161 5.95 -15.37 -4.34
C GLU A 161 5.15 -14.09 -4.11
N ALA A 162 5.26 -13.51 -2.93
CA ALA A 162 4.66 -12.20 -2.62
C ALA A 162 5.19 -11.12 -3.56
N ALA A 163 6.49 -11.08 -3.83
CA ALA A 163 7.11 -10.14 -4.76
C ALA A 163 6.64 -10.38 -6.21
N ASN A 164 6.57 -11.63 -6.66
CA ASN A 164 6.04 -11.98 -7.98
C ASN A 164 4.61 -11.45 -8.16
N LEU A 165 3.77 -11.69 -7.15
CA LEU A 165 2.37 -11.29 -7.18
C LEU A 165 2.22 -9.75 -7.10
N CYS A 166 2.99 -9.12 -6.22
CA CYS A 166 3.02 -7.66 -6.09
C CYS A 166 3.43 -6.95 -7.40
N HIS A 167 4.40 -7.53 -8.12
CA HIS A 167 4.86 -7.02 -9.42
C HIS A 167 4.00 -7.44 -10.62
N SER A 168 3.00 -8.29 -10.45
CA SER A 168 2.19 -8.76 -11.58
C SER A 168 1.35 -7.66 -12.21
N THR A 169 0.79 -6.77 -11.40
CA THR A 169 -0.01 -5.62 -11.83
C THR A 169 0.67 -4.27 -11.60
N ASN A 170 1.71 -4.21 -10.77
CA ASN A 170 2.40 -2.98 -10.40
C ASN A 170 3.86 -3.01 -10.86
N SER A 171 4.25 -2.09 -11.74
CA SER A 171 5.63 -1.98 -12.22
C SER A 171 6.60 -1.36 -11.20
N LEU A 172 6.08 -0.67 -10.17
CA LEU A 172 6.87 0.12 -9.21
C LEU A 172 6.39 -0.06 -7.75
N PRO A 173 6.23 -1.29 -7.25
CA PRO A 173 5.68 -1.49 -5.90
C PRO A 173 6.57 -0.91 -4.81
N GLU A 174 7.90 -0.89 -4.96
CA GLU A 174 8.84 -0.26 -4.03
C GLU A 174 8.62 1.26 -3.92
N VAL A 175 8.12 1.90 -4.98
CA VAL A 175 7.73 3.31 -4.98
C VAL A 175 6.35 3.47 -4.33
N CYS A 176 5.40 2.62 -4.71
CA CYS A 176 4.03 2.67 -4.18
C CYS A 176 4.00 2.49 -2.67
N GLY A 177 4.76 1.56 -2.11
CA GLY A 177 4.88 1.35 -0.68
C GLY A 177 5.43 2.55 0.10
N ARG A 178 6.08 3.51 -0.59
CA ARG A 178 6.68 4.71 0.01
C ARG A 178 5.87 6.00 -0.19
N VAL A 179 5.27 6.19 -1.38
CA VAL A 179 4.76 7.50 -1.77
C VAL A 179 3.28 7.55 -2.13
N CYS A 180 2.61 6.41 -2.33
CA CYS A 180 1.17 6.41 -2.52
C CYS A 180 0.45 7.03 -1.31
N PRO A 181 -0.65 7.77 -1.51
CA PRO A 181 -1.52 8.23 -0.44
C PRO A 181 -2.41 7.07 0.04
N GLN A 182 -1.81 6.08 0.73
CA GLN A 182 -2.48 4.83 1.13
C GLN A 182 -3.71 5.08 2.00
N ASP A 183 -3.68 6.15 2.82
CA ASP A 183 -4.80 6.61 3.65
C ASP A 183 -6.06 6.98 2.85
N ARG A 184 -5.90 7.33 1.57
CA ARG A 184 -6.97 7.66 0.63
C ARG A 184 -7.26 6.54 -0.38
N LEU A 185 -6.38 5.56 -0.46
CA LEU A 185 -6.44 4.44 -1.39
C LEU A 185 -6.68 3.11 -0.64
N CYS A 186 -5.73 2.18 -0.74
CA CYS A 186 -5.87 0.82 -0.22
C CYS A 186 -6.10 0.78 1.30
N GLU A 187 -5.32 1.50 2.10
CA GLU A 187 -5.49 1.51 3.56
C GLU A 187 -6.77 2.23 3.98
N GLY A 188 -7.11 3.35 3.32
CA GLY A 188 -8.38 4.06 3.55
C GLY A 188 -9.61 3.23 3.24
N ALA A 189 -9.50 2.27 2.30
CA ALA A 189 -10.58 1.35 1.91
C ALA A 189 -10.55 0.02 2.68
N CYS A 190 -9.54 -0.22 3.51
CA CYS A 190 -9.42 -1.45 4.29
C CYS A 190 -10.63 -1.60 5.24
N THR A 191 -11.23 -2.79 5.28
CA THR A 191 -12.36 -3.10 6.16
C THR A 191 -12.04 -2.83 7.63
N LEU A 192 -10.79 -3.03 8.05
CA LEU A 192 -10.34 -2.76 9.42
C LEU A 192 -10.12 -1.27 9.72
N ASN A 193 -10.12 -0.39 8.71
CA ASN A 193 -9.83 1.03 8.92
C ASN A 193 -10.82 1.69 9.88
N ASP A 194 -12.08 1.25 9.85
CA ASP A 194 -13.12 1.74 10.76
C ASP A 194 -13.12 0.93 12.06
N GLY A 195 -12.44 1.44 13.06
CA GLY A 195 -12.47 0.94 14.45
C GLY A 195 -11.22 0.14 14.89
N PHE A 196 -10.50 -0.54 14.00
CA PHE A 196 -9.34 -1.37 14.36
C PHE A 196 -8.01 -0.85 13.79
N GLY A 197 -8.08 0.15 12.92
CA GLY A 197 -6.95 0.62 12.11
C GLY A 197 -6.65 -0.33 10.94
N ALA A 198 -6.50 0.24 9.75
CA ALA A 198 -6.18 -0.49 8.53
C ALA A 198 -4.96 -1.41 8.69
N VAL A 199 -4.87 -2.45 7.88
CA VAL A 199 -3.59 -3.16 7.67
C VAL A 199 -2.58 -2.16 7.09
N THR A 200 -1.33 -2.24 7.51
CA THR A 200 -0.24 -1.36 7.04
C THR A 200 0.25 -1.77 5.65
N ILE A 201 -0.64 -1.68 4.68
CA ILE A 201 -0.47 -2.23 3.33
C ILE A 201 0.78 -1.66 2.66
N GLY A 202 0.94 -0.34 2.67
CA GLY A 202 2.10 0.29 2.04
C GLY A 202 3.43 -0.10 2.69
N SER A 203 3.47 -0.19 4.02
CA SER A 203 4.70 -0.60 4.73
C SER A 203 5.07 -2.05 4.46
N ILE A 204 4.08 -2.93 4.27
CA ILE A 204 4.30 -4.33 3.92
C ILE A 204 4.73 -4.43 2.44
N GLU A 205 4.12 -3.67 1.53
CA GLU A 205 4.55 -3.60 0.13
C GLU A 205 6.02 -3.17 0.01
N LYS A 206 6.44 -2.16 0.79
CA LYS A 206 7.85 -1.78 0.92
C LYS A 206 8.70 -2.96 1.41
N TYR A 207 8.29 -3.62 2.50
CA TYR A 207 9.01 -4.77 3.05
C TYR A 207 9.18 -5.90 2.03
N ILE A 208 8.12 -6.27 1.31
CA ILE A 208 8.17 -7.31 0.26
C ILE A 208 9.28 -6.98 -0.75
N THR A 209 9.24 -5.76 -1.26
CA THR A 209 10.14 -5.35 -2.34
C THR A 209 11.59 -5.26 -1.88
N GLU A 210 11.86 -4.63 -0.74
CA GLU A 210 13.22 -4.53 -0.21
C GLU A 210 13.77 -5.92 0.08
N LYS A 211 13.00 -6.76 0.77
CA LYS A 211 13.44 -8.12 1.12
C LYS A 211 13.67 -9.00 -0.09
N ALA A 212 12.79 -8.94 -1.08
CA ALA A 212 12.96 -9.69 -2.32
C ALA A 212 14.21 -9.24 -3.09
N PHE A 213 14.49 -7.94 -3.17
CA PHE A 213 15.71 -7.43 -3.82
C PHE A 213 16.98 -7.84 -3.06
N ASP A 214 16.95 -7.84 -1.72
CA ASP A 214 18.07 -8.35 -0.91
C ASP A 214 18.34 -9.85 -1.16
N MET A 215 17.29 -10.61 -1.44
CA MET A 215 17.38 -12.03 -1.83
C MET A 215 17.76 -12.24 -3.30
N GLY A 216 17.99 -11.15 -4.05
CA GLY A 216 18.37 -11.21 -5.47
C GLY A 216 17.21 -11.45 -6.43
N TRP A 217 15.98 -11.18 -6.01
CA TRP A 217 14.79 -11.32 -6.85
C TRP A 217 14.89 -10.48 -8.13
N LYS A 218 14.48 -11.10 -9.23
CA LYS A 218 14.27 -10.47 -10.54
C LYS A 218 13.00 -11.01 -11.18
N PRO A 219 12.33 -10.23 -12.06
CA PRO A 219 11.20 -10.74 -12.80
C PRO A 219 11.54 -12.01 -13.59
N ASP A 220 10.75 -13.04 -13.48
CA ASP A 220 10.88 -14.22 -14.34
C ASP A 220 10.35 -13.92 -15.75
N LEU A 221 11.23 -13.92 -16.70
CA LEU A 221 10.95 -13.69 -18.12
C LEU A 221 11.22 -14.94 -18.97
N SER A 222 11.39 -16.10 -18.37
CA SER A 222 11.72 -17.36 -19.05
C SER A 222 10.68 -17.75 -20.10
N HIS A 223 9.42 -17.39 -19.87
CA HIS A 223 8.30 -17.66 -20.78
C HIS A 223 8.15 -16.60 -21.90
N ARG A 224 8.90 -15.48 -21.82
CA ARG A 224 8.79 -14.39 -22.77
C ARG A 224 9.33 -14.79 -24.14
N LYS A 225 8.54 -14.51 -25.20
CA LYS A 225 8.97 -14.62 -26.58
C LYS A 225 9.03 -13.23 -27.21
N TRP A 226 10.22 -12.84 -27.66
CA TRP A 226 10.40 -11.58 -28.35
C TRP A 226 9.64 -11.58 -29.69
N THR A 227 8.93 -10.49 -29.95
CA THR A 227 8.38 -10.17 -31.27
C THR A 227 9.38 -9.33 -32.04
N ASP A 228 9.09 -9.08 -33.33
CA ASP A 228 9.81 -8.11 -34.19
C ASP A 228 9.43 -6.66 -33.89
N LYS A 229 8.40 -6.44 -33.07
CA LYS A 229 7.84 -5.13 -32.76
C LYS A 229 8.70 -4.33 -31.80
N LYS A 230 8.77 -3.01 -32.05
CA LYS A 230 9.46 -2.05 -31.21
C LYS A 230 8.61 -0.80 -30.98
N VAL A 231 8.60 -0.30 -29.74
CA VAL A 231 7.84 0.87 -29.33
C VAL A 231 8.77 1.91 -28.75
N ALA A 232 8.61 3.15 -29.19
CA ALA A 232 9.24 4.30 -28.57
C ALA A 232 8.36 4.83 -27.45
N VAL A 233 8.93 5.04 -26.26
CA VAL A 233 8.28 5.66 -25.11
C VAL A 233 8.97 7.01 -24.87
N ILE A 234 8.22 8.10 -24.97
CA ILE A 234 8.75 9.45 -24.80
C ILE A 234 8.43 9.93 -23.37
N GLY A 235 9.44 9.94 -22.52
CA GLY A 235 9.36 10.24 -21.09
C GLY A 235 9.61 9.01 -20.24
N ALA A 236 10.66 9.07 -19.39
CA ALA A 236 11.03 8.04 -18.43
C ALA A 236 10.45 8.30 -17.02
N GLY A 237 9.31 8.98 -16.92
CA GLY A 237 8.52 9.11 -15.69
C GLY A 237 7.75 7.83 -15.38
N PRO A 238 6.97 7.79 -14.27
CA PRO A 238 6.23 6.60 -13.84
C PRO A 238 5.39 5.95 -14.95
N ALA A 239 4.69 6.75 -15.74
CA ALA A 239 3.84 6.26 -16.83
C ALA A 239 4.66 5.58 -17.93
N GLY A 240 5.78 6.20 -18.35
CA GLY A 240 6.66 5.64 -19.37
C GLY A 240 7.36 4.38 -18.91
N ILE A 241 7.84 4.36 -17.66
CA ILE A 241 8.45 3.17 -17.05
C ILE A 241 7.45 2.01 -16.99
N ALA A 242 6.22 2.26 -16.55
CA ALA A 242 5.20 1.23 -16.47
C ALA A 242 4.82 0.69 -17.86
N CYS A 243 4.67 1.58 -18.86
CA CYS A 243 4.43 1.18 -20.24
C CYS A 243 5.58 0.29 -20.77
N ALA A 244 6.83 0.72 -20.59
CA ALA A 244 8.00 -0.03 -21.04
C ALA A 244 8.12 -1.40 -20.36
N ASP A 245 7.84 -1.49 -19.04
CA ASP A 245 7.82 -2.73 -18.28
C ASP A 245 6.81 -3.72 -18.86
N VAL A 246 5.56 -3.30 -19.02
CA VAL A 246 4.48 -4.16 -19.53
C VAL A 246 4.75 -4.61 -20.96
N LEU A 247 5.19 -3.72 -21.85
CA LEU A 247 5.56 -4.05 -23.22
C LEU A 247 6.69 -5.07 -23.27
N THR A 248 7.72 -4.86 -22.45
CA THR A 248 8.91 -5.74 -22.39
C THR A 248 8.53 -7.13 -21.85
N ARG A 249 7.69 -7.23 -20.85
CA ARG A 249 7.15 -8.52 -20.37
C ARG A 249 6.33 -9.23 -21.46
N SER A 250 5.65 -8.48 -22.30
CA SER A 250 4.89 -9.00 -23.45
C SER A 250 5.76 -9.34 -24.67
N GLY A 251 7.07 -9.20 -24.60
CA GLY A 251 8.00 -9.51 -25.70
C GLY A 251 8.11 -8.42 -26.76
N ILE A 252 7.76 -7.19 -26.45
CA ILE A 252 7.89 -6.03 -27.34
C ILE A 252 9.11 -5.22 -26.90
N LYS A 253 10.01 -4.89 -27.84
CA LYS A 253 11.20 -4.09 -27.56
C LYS A 253 10.80 -2.65 -27.22
N SER A 254 11.18 -2.18 -26.03
CA SER A 254 10.87 -0.85 -25.54
C SER A 254 12.10 0.04 -25.54
N HIS A 255 12.00 1.19 -26.19
CA HIS A 255 13.04 2.23 -26.25
C HIS A 255 12.49 3.49 -25.59
N VAL A 256 13.04 3.84 -24.43
CA VAL A 256 12.56 4.95 -23.61
C VAL A 256 13.50 6.15 -23.79
N TYR A 257 12.94 7.28 -24.22
CA TYR A 257 13.66 8.54 -24.42
C TYR A 257 13.29 9.52 -23.32
N ASP A 258 14.29 10.14 -22.71
CA ASP A 258 14.08 11.23 -21.74
C ASP A 258 15.15 12.30 -21.90
N ARG A 259 14.73 13.56 -21.74
CA ARG A 259 15.65 14.71 -21.78
C ARG A 259 16.56 14.78 -20.54
N ASN A 260 16.15 14.16 -19.44
CA ASN A 260 16.96 14.09 -18.23
C ASN A 260 17.98 12.95 -18.30
N GLN A 261 19.02 13.04 -17.47
CA GLN A 261 20.11 12.04 -17.38
C GLN A 261 19.74 10.81 -16.54
N GLU A 262 18.57 10.83 -15.86
CA GLU A 262 18.10 9.73 -15.03
C GLU A 262 16.60 9.51 -15.24
N ILE A 263 16.15 8.26 -15.03
CA ILE A 263 14.75 7.89 -15.09
C ILE A 263 13.98 8.34 -13.84
N GLY A 264 12.66 8.20 -13.87
CA GLY A 264 11.76 8.43 -12.74
C GLY A 264 10.93 9.71 -12.85
N GLY A 265 11.31 10.67 -13.71
CA GLY A 265 10.58 11.93 -13.82
C GLY A 265 10.43 12.61 -12.45
N LEU A 266 9.20 12.94 -12.03
CA LEU A 266 8.97 13.56 -10.72
C LEU A 266 9.33 12.67 -9.52
N LEU A 267 9.46 11.36 -9.66
CA LEU A 267 9.98 10.49 -8.60
C LEU A 267 11.44 10.83 -8.27
N THR A 268 12.21 11.19 -9.30
CA THR A 268 13.62 11.56 -9.15
C THR A 268 13.80 13.04 -8.90
N PHE A 269 13.11 13.90 -9.65
CA PHE A 269 13.36 15.34 -9.68
C PHE A 269 12.37 16.17 -8.87
N GLY A 270 11.25 15.58 -8.39
CA GLY A 270 10.21 16.27 -7.64
C GLY A 270 10.05 15.79 -6.20
N ILE A 271 10.07 14.47 -5.95
CA ILE A 271 9.88 13.91 -4.61
C ILE A 271 11.16 14.08 -3.79
N PRO A 272 11.09 14.64 -2.58
CA PRO A 272 12.24 14.78 -1.69
C PRO A 272 12.85 13.43 -1.30
N GLU A 273 14.17 13.39 -1.10
CA GLU A 273 14.93 12.17 -0.80
C GLU A 273 14.50 11.51 0.51
N PHE A 274 14.06 12.29 1.49
CA PHE A 274 13.54 11.79 2.76
C PHE A 274 12.20 11.03 2.63
N LYS A 275 11.52 11.10 1.47
CA LYS A 275 10.34 10.29 1.14
C LYS A 275 10.65 9.15 0.18
N LEU A 276 11.57 9.37 -0.74
CA LEU A 276 11.97 8.39 -1.76
C LEU A 276 13.44 8.58 -2.11
N GLU A 277 14.29 7.73 -1.58
CA GLU A 277 15.73 7.75 -1.89
C GLU A 277 15.97 7.44 -3.36
N LYS A 278 16.89 8.17 -3.98
CA LYS A 278 17.19 8.00 -5.42
C LYS A 278 17.87 6.68 -5.74
N SER A 279 18.45 6.04 -4.75
CA SER A 279 18.96 4.65 -4.82
C SER A 279 17.87 3.65 -5.24
N VAL A 280 16.63 3.84 -4.78
CA VAL A 280 15.46 3.00 -5.15
C VAL A 280 15.21 3.07 -6.66
N ILE A 281 15.23 4.28 -7.23
CA ILE A 281 15.01 4.48 -8.68
C ILE A 281 16.18 3.92 -9.49
N LYS A 282 17.42 4.13 -9.04
CA LYS A 282 18.61 3.57 -9.70
C LYS A 282 18.59 2.04 -9.72
N ARG A 283 18.19 1.41 -8.61
CA ARG A 283 18.02 -0.04 -8.55
C ARG A 283 16.96 -0.52 -9.53
N ARG A 284 15.81 0.15 -9.59
CA ARG A 284 14.74 -0.17 -10.56
C ARG A 284 15.23 -0.02 -12.00
N ARG A 285 15.97 1.04 -12.31
CA ARG A 285 16.58 1.24 -13.64
C ARG A 285 17.39 0.03 -14.04
N LYS A 286 18.31 -0.42 -13.18
CA LYS A 286 19.14 -1.59 -13.45
C LYS A 286 18.32 -2.84 -13.77
N ILE A 287 17.26 -3.10 -13.00
CA ILE A 287 16.36 -4.24 -13.24
C ILE A 287 15.70 -4.11 -14.62
N LEU A 288 15.21 -2.94 -14.97
CA LEU A 288 14.55 -2.69 -16.25
C LEU A 288 15.50 -2.83 -17.43
N GLU A 289 16.74 -2.36 -17.30
CA GLU A 289 17.81 -2.56 -18.30
C GLU A 289 18.15 -4.05 -18.47
N GLU A 290 18.25 -4.80 -17.38
CA GLU A 290 18.47 -6.25 -17.40
C GLU A 290 17.27 -7.01 -18.02
N MET A 291 16.05 -6.49 -17.93
CA MET A 291 14.87 -7.03 -18.63
C MET A 291 14.93 -6.81 -20.15
N GLY A 292 15.76 -5.89 -20.63
CA GLY A 292 15.95 -5.56 -22.05
C GLY A 292 15.31 -4.23 -22.49
N ILE A 293 14.95 -3.35 -21.57
CA ILE A 293 14.51 -1.99 -21.90
C ILE A 293 15.73 -1.13 -22.24
N SER A 294 15.67 -0.43 -23.37
CA SER A 294 16.72 0.48 -23.82
C SER A 294 16.39 1.91 -23.39
N PHE A 295 17.21 2.51 -22.53
CA PHE A 295 17.06 3.90 -22.13
C PHE A 295 17.99 4.83 -22.93
N HIS A 296 17.42 5.85 -23.54
CA HIS A 296 18.08 6.92 -24.29
C HIS A 296 17.93 8.24 -23.52
N LEU A 297 18.76 8.39 -22.48
CA LEU A 297 18.69 9.53 -21.56
C LEU A 297 19.49 10.74 -22.07
N GLY A 298 19.14 11.95 -21.61
CA GLY A 298 19.71 13.20 -22.11
C GLY A 298 19.36 13.47 -23.56
N LYS A 299 18.20 12.95 -24.05
CA LYS A 299 17.74 13.11 -25.42
C LYS A 299 16.32 13.69 -25.45
N GLU A 300 16.21 14.95 -25.83
CA GLU A 300 14.93 15.64 -25.96
C GLU A 300 14.36 15.42 -27.36
N ILE A 301 13.21 14.75 -27.42
CA ILE A 301 12.50 14.52 -28.68
C ILE A 301 11.92 15.85 -29.18
N GLY A 302 12.12 16.16 -30.45
CA GLY A 302 11.77 17.43 -31.07
C GLY A 302 12.92 18.45 -31.09
N LYS A 303 13.99 18.19 -30.35
CA LYS A 303 15.19 19.03 -30.31
C LYS A 303 16.45 18.25 -30.69
N ASP A 304 16.82 17.24 -29.91
CA ASP A 304 18.02 16.42 -30.17
C ASP A 304 17.73 15.28 -31.15
N VAL A 305 16.50 14.76 -31.12
CA VAL A 305 16.02 13.71 -32.01
C VAL A 305 14.72 14.19 -32.65
N PRO A 306 14.61 14.28 -33.98
CA PRO A 306 13.38 14.68 -34.65
C PRO A 306 12.23 13.72 -34.35
N PHE A 307 11.04 14.24 -34.02
CA PHE A 307 9.87 13.39 -33.77
C PHE A 307 9.52 12.54 -35.01
N LYS A 308 9.73 13.09 -36.21
CA LYS A 308 9.48 12.37 -37.48
C LYS A 308 10.26 11.06 -37.55
N SER A 309 11.54 11.06 -37.19
CA SER A 309 12.35 9.83 -37.23
C SER A 309 11.85 8.79 -36.22
N ILE A 310 11.42 9.22 -35.02
CA ILE A 310 10.80 8.31 -34.06
C ILE A 310 9.50 7.70 -34.64
N TYR A 311 8.67 8.52 -35.27
CA TYR A 311 7.39 8.08 -35.83
C TYR A 311 7.58 7.09 -36.99
N GLU A 312 8.64 7.26 -37.81
CA GLU A 312 8.93 6.41 -38.96
C GLU A 312 9.67 5.11 -38.55
N ASP A 313 10.47 5.15 -37.49
CA ASP A 313 11.33 4.04 -37.09
C ASP A 313 10.67 3.01 -36.16
N TYR A 314 9.54 3.34 -35.52
CA TYR A 314 8.88 2.52 -34.52
C TYR A 314 7.48 2.10 -34.93
N ASP A 315 7.05 0.90 -34.51
CA ASP A 315 5.68 0.40 -34.77
C ASP A 315 4.61 1.21 -34.01
N ALA A 316 4.97 1.79 -32.85
CA ALA A 316 4.12 2.70 -32.10
C ALA A 316 4.95 3.66 -31.25
N VAL A 317 4.32 4.78 -30.85
CA VAL A 317 4.92 5.79 -29.98
C VAL A 317 3.99 6.03 -28.80
N PHE A 318 4.49 5.90 -27.57
CA PHE A 318 3.77 6.22 -26.35
C PHE A 318 4.29 7.54 -25.77
N LEU A 319 3.38 8.49 -25.57
CA LEU A 319 3.70 9.83 -25.05
C LEU A 319 3.49 9.86 -23.52
N ALA A 320 4.57 9.91 -22.76
CA ALA A 320 4.60 9.93 -21.30
C ALA A 320 5.34 11.16 -20.75
N MET A 321 5.22 12.30 -21.41
CA MET A 321 6.01 13.50 -21.17
C MET A 321 5.68 14.21 -19.84
N GLY A 322 4.58 13.85 -19.18
CA GLY A 322 4.15 14.51 -17.96
C GLY A 322 3.64 15.93 -18.19
N THR A 323 3.60 16.73 -17.13
CA THR A 323 3.18 18.14 -17.14
C THR A 323 4.28 19.00 -16.55
N TYR A 324 4.78 19.98 -17.29
CA TYR A 324 5.90 20.83 -16.88
C TYR A 324 5.51 22.29 -16.63
N THR A 325 4.27 22.67 -16.94
CA THR A 325 3.76 24.00 -16.58
C THR A 325 3.32 23.93 -15.11
N SER A 326 4.07 24.60 -14.25
CA SER A 326 3.72 24.72 -12.84
C SER A 326 2.46 25.59 -12.69
N LEU A 327 1.57 25.17 -11.81
CA LEU A 327 0.47 26.02 -11.34
C LEU A 327 0.99 26.83 -10.18
N GLU A 328 0.69 28.14 -10.17
CA GLU A 328 0.98 28.98 -9.02
C GLU A 328 0.05 28.59 -7.87
N GLY A 329 0.60 28.29 -6.70
CA GLY A 329 -0.13 27.95 -5.48
C GLY A 329 -0.76 29.17 -4.80
N GLY A 330 -0.38 30.36 -5.26
CA GLY A 330 -0.86 31.64 -4.72
C GLY A 330 -0.24 32.02 -3.37
N PHE A 331 0.90 31.43 -3.00
CA PHE A 331 1.58 31.73 -1.74
C PHE A 331 2.50 32.96 -1.87
N ARG A 332 2.56 33.75 -0.80
CA ARG A 332 3.48 34.88 -0.72
C ARG A 332 4.94 34.36 -0.74
N GLY A 333 5.72 34.82 -1.72
CA GLY A 333 7.13 34.41 -1.89
C GLY A 333 7.33 33.17 -2.77
N GLU A 334 6.35 32.78 -3.54
CA GLU A 334 6.41 31.67 -4.48
C GLU A 334 7.30 31.95 -5.73
N LYS A 335 7.58 33.25 -6.01
CA LYS A 335 8.42 33.72 -7.14
C LYS A 335 9.84 33.97 -6.70
#